data_c4fd7c84e6a40b139afa83413f6c165e
#
_entry.id   c4fd7c84e6a40b139afa83413f6c165e
#
_cell.length_a   1.000
_cell.length_b   1.000
_cell.length_c   1.000
_cell.angle_alpha   90.00
_cell.angle_beta   90.00
_cell.angle_gamma   90.00
#
_symmetry.space_group_name_H-M   'P 1'
#
loop_
_entity.id
_entity.type
_entity.pdbx_description
1 polymer ?
#
loop_
_entity_poly.entity_id
_entity_poly.type
_entity_poly.pdbx_seq_one_letter_code
_entity_poly.pdbx_strand_id
1 'polypeptide(L)'
;RGRRRLLLPPFKGQRMKAYESTIQAIAHEQFDHFPVGTPFAVSEAMQTITLRAILRAVFGATGRDFDELEQLLPPWTEQGSRLSVFPQLHKDLGPYSPWGRFLRLRARIDEILDRLIATAKSDPDLDERPDILASLVQATHADGSLMTNEEIRDQLVTMLAAGHETTAHQLSWAVERLSRNPGPLAKLVEEIDAGDGKSYRDATIREVQRTRPVIFFAGRVTMQPYDLAGYRLPRGVLLAQAAALTHFDPRLFDDPHRFNPDRFVDKLPDTYAWIPFGGGVRRCIGATFAHMEMDVVLRELLTRFTLEPTSRPDERWKFRGVATAPRNGGVVTLRRR
;
A
#
# COMPACT_ATOMS: atom_id res chain seq x y z
N ARG A 1 6.88 -10.38 18.05
CA ARG A 1 5.46 -10.22 18.49
C ARG A 1 5.25 -8.89 19.23
N GLY A 2 6.16 -8.44 20.09
CA GLY A 2 6.05 -7.19 20.87
C GLY A 2 5.81 -5.95 19.99
N ARG A 3 6.71 -5.64 19.06
CA ARG A 3 6.60 -4.46 18.16
C ARG A 3 5.26 -4.38 17.41
N ARG A 4 4.69 -5.50 16.96
CA ARG A 4 3.40 -5.51 16.28
C ARG A 4 2.23 -5.05 17.16
N ARG A 5 2.27 -5.32 18.47
CA ARG A 5 1.24 -4.87 19.42
C ARG A 5 1.22 -3.35 19.53
N LEU A 6 2.38 -2.70 19.45
CA LEU A 6 2.53 -1.25 19.51
C LEU A 6 1.97 -0.55 18.24
N LEU A 7 2.05 -1.22 17.09
CA LEU A 7 1.70 -0.66 15.79
C LEU A 7 0.24 -0.88 15.35
N LEU A 8 -0.52 -1.76 16.03
CA LEU A 8 -1.89 -2.09 15.64
C LEU A 8 -2.96 -1.05 16.01
N PRO A 9 -2.87 -0.33 17.16
CA PRO A 9 -3.93 0.57 17.60
C PRO A 9 -4.29 1.68 16.62
N PRO A 10 -3.33 2.34 15.93
CA PRO A 10 -3.64 3.40 14.96
C PRO A 10 -4.49 2.95 13.76
N PHE A 11 -4.45 1.66 13.41
CA PHE A 11 -5.17 1.10 12.26
C PHE A 11 -6.52 0.47 12.64
N LYS A 12 -7.14 0.92 13.76
CA LYS A 12 -8.42 0.38 14.25
C LYS A 12 -9.39 1.48 14.73
N GLY A 13 -10.68 1.17 14.69
CA GLY A 13 -11.74 1.95 15.33
C GLY A 13 -12.01 3.32 14.71
N GLN A 14 -12.31 4.32 15.55
CA GLN A 14 -12.74 5.66 15.11
C GLN A 14 -11.66 6.42 14.31
N ARG A 15 -10.38 6.14 14.54
CA ARG A 15 -9.28 6.76 13.79
C ARG A 15 -9.37 6.48 12.28
N MET A 16 -9.86 5.30 11.91
CA MET A 16 -10.08 4.95 10.49
C MET A 16 -11.08 5.88 9.81
N LYS A 17 -12.13 6.33 10.51
CA LYS A 17 -13.11 7.28 9.96
C LYS A 17 -12.50 8.66 9.69
N ALA A 18 -11.60 9.12 10.56
CA ALA A 18 -10.89 10.39 10.35
C ALA A 18 -9.98 10.33 9.11
N TYR A 19 -9.33 9.18 8.88
CA TYR A 19 -8.51 8.99 7.69
C TYR A 19 -9.35 8.96 6.40
N GLU A 20 -10.57 8.43 6.43
CA GLU A 20 -11.47 8.37 5.28
C GLU A 20 -11.74 9.77 4.70
N SER A 21 -12.14 10.74 5.52
CA SER A 21 -12.39 12.12 5.08
C SER A 21 -11.12 12.81 4.55
N THR A 22 -9.98 12.52 5.16
CA THR A 22 -8.69 13.04 4.73
C THR A 22 -8.32 12.49 3.33
N ILE A 23 -8.47 11.18 3.12
CA ILE A 23 -8.19 10.54 1.83
C ILE A 23 -9.14 11.08 0.75
N GLN A 24 -10.42 11.27 1.09
CA GLN A 24 -11.41 11.85 0.18
C GLN A 24 -11.00 13.26 -0.28
N ALA A 25 -10.58 14.13 0.65
CA ALA A 25 -10.15 15.49 0.31
C ALA A 25 -8.91 15.48 -0.60
N ILE A 26 -7.91 14.63 -0.30
CA ILE A 26 -6.69 14.47 -1.11
C ILE A 26 -7.04 13.94 -2.51
N ALA A 27 -7.92 12.95 -2.60
CA ALA A 27 -8.36 12.39 -3.88
C ALA A 27 -9.08 13.45 -4.72
N HIS A 28 -9.95 14.25 -4.14
CA HIS A 28 -10.64 15.34 -4.83
C HIS A 28 -9.65 16.37 -5.40
N GLU A 29 -8.67 16.82 -4.61
CA GLU A 29 -7.63 17.75 -5.07
C GLU A 29 -6.88 17.18 -6.30
N GLN A 30 -6.49 15.90 -6.25
CA GLN A 30 -5.79 15.28 -7.37
C GLN A 30 -6.69 15.09 -8.61
N PHE A 31 -7.96 14.74 -8.42
CA PHE A 31 -8.91 14.51 -9.50
C PHE A 31 -9.28 15.79 -10.26
N ASP A 32 -9.17 16.96 -9.64
CA ASP A 32 -9.39 18.25 -10.30
C ASP A 32 -8.39 18.50 -11.45
N HIS A 33 -7.21 17.88 -11.39
CA HIS A 33 -6.14 17.98 -12.37
C HIS A 33 -6.14 16.85 -13.41
N PHE A 34 -7.10 15.92 -13.35
CA PHE A 34 -7.12 14.79 -14.29
C PHE A 34 -7.43 15.25 -15.72
N PRO A 35 -6.66 14.78 -16.71
CA PRO A 35 -6.98 15.02 -18.10
C PRO A 35 -8.29 14.29 -18.48
N VAL A 36 -9.16 14.97 -19.21
CA VAL A 36 -10.46 14.46 -19.65
C VAL A 36 -10.42 14.21 -21.14
N GLY A 37 -10.96 13.08 -21.59
CA GLY A 37 -11.06 12.71 -23.01
C GLY A 37 -9.75 12.27 -23.67
N THR A 38 -8.64 12.24 -22.94
CA THR A 38 -7.33 11.80 -23.44
C THR A 38 -6.76 10.67 -22.60
N PRO A 39 -6.09 9.66 -23.21
CA PRO A 39 -5.44 8.61 -22.46
C PRO A 39 -4.29 9.14 -21.60
N PHE A 40 -4.23 8.73 -20.33
CA PHE A 40 -3.12 9.04 -19.43
C PHE A 40 -2.85 7.90 -18.45
N ALA A 41 -1.66 7.87 -17.87
CA ALA A 41 -1.26 6.90 -16.84
C ALA A 41 -1.72 7.39 -15.46
N VAL A 42 -2.55 6.60 -14.77
CA VAL A 42 -3.09 7.01 -13.45
C VAL A 42 -2.08 6.84 -12.31
N SER A 43 -0.99 6.09 -12.51
CA SER A 43 -0.07 5.68 -11.45
C SER A 43 0.58 6.85 -10.70
N GLU A 44 0.89 7.95 -11.38
CA GLU A 44 1.51 9.13 -10.75
C GLU A 44 0.55 9.77 -9.75
N ALA A 45 -0.69 10.01 -10.16
CA ALA A 45 -1.71 10.56 -9.28
C ALA A 45 -2.04 9.62 -8.12
N MET A 46 -2.13 8.30 -8.37
CA MET A 46 -2.34 7.32 -7.30
C MET A 46 -1.18 7.32 -6.30
N GLN A 47 0.07 7.49 -6.74
CA GLN A 47 1.22 7.64 -5.85
C GLN A 47 1.13 8.91 -5.00
N THR A 48 0.73 10.04 -5.58
CA THR A 48 0.55 11.28 -4.84
C THR A 48 -0.56 11.16 -3.79
N ILE A 49 -1.72 10.58 -4.16
CA ILE A 49 -2.82 10.37 -3.22
C ILE A 49 -2.36 9.52 -2.04
N THR A 50 -1.78 8.36 -2.30
CA THR A 50 -1.41 7.41 -1.24
C THR A 50 -0.24 7.92 -0.39
N LEU A 51 0.71 8.65 -0.99
CA LEU A 51 1.80 9.27 -0.24
C LEU A 51 1.27 10.35 0.72
N ARG A 52 0.42 11.24 0.24
CA ARG A 52 -0.19 12.27 1.08
C ARG A 52 -1.08 11.67 2.15
N ALA A 53 -1.84 10.63 1.82
CA ALA A 53 -2.70 9.93 2.78
C ALA A 53 -1.90 9.31 3.93
N ILE A 54 -0.81 8.59 3.63
CA ILE A 54 0.02 7.98 4.68
C ILE A 54 0.76 9.05 5.51
N LEU A 55 1.25 10.11 4.89
CA LEU A 55 1.90 11.22 5.61
C LEU A 55 0.91 11.89 6.58
N ARG A 56 -0.34 12.12 6.15
CA ARG A 56 -1.40 12.67 7.01
C ARG A 56 -1.77 11.72 8.14
N ALA A 57 -1.92 10.42 7.85
CA ALA A 57 -2.22 9.42 8.86
C ALA A 57 -1.10 9.29 9.90
N VAL A 58 0.17 9.43 9.46
CA VAL A 58 1.33 9.28 10.33
C VAL A 58 1.56 10.52 11.21
N PHE A 59 1.43 11.72 10.66
CA PHE A 59 1.85 12.94 11.37
C PHE A 59 0.68 13.87 11.73
N GLY A 60 -0.50 13.70 11.16
CA GLY A 60 -1.68 14.55 11.41
C GLY A 60 -1.55 16.00 10.93
N ALA A 61 -0.36 16.42 10.50
CA ALA A 61 -0.01 17.80 10.24
C ALA A 61 0.30 18.10 8.77
N THR A 62 0.48 19.38 8.46
CA THR A 62 0.98 19.93 7.21
C THR A 62 2.14 20.85 7.52
N GLY A 63 2.93 21.22 6.51
CA GLY A 63 3.97 22.21 6.61
C GLY A 63 5.27 21.76 5.94
N ARG A 64 6.30 22.55 6.11
CA ARG A 64 7.57 22.40 5.39
C ARG A 64 8.22 21.02 5.48
N ASP A 65 8.22 20.41 6.67
CA ASP A 65 8.79 19.07 6.85
C ASP A 65 7.99 18.00 6.10
N PHE A 66 6.68 18.20 6.00
CA PHE A 66 5.78 17.35 5.25
C PHE A 66 6.03 17.45 3.73
N ASP A 67 6.14 18.67 3.21
CA ASP A 67 6.40 18.93 1.79
C ASP A 67 7.78 18.38 1.39
N GLU A 68 8.77 18.45 2.28
CA GLU A 68 10.08 17.88 2.05
C GLU A 68 10.06 16.35 2.05
N LEU A 69 9.31 15.70 2.95
CA LEU A 69 9.11 14.26 2.94
C LEU A 69 8.39 13.78 1.66
N GLU A 70 7.39 14.53 1.18
CA GLU A 70 6.70 14.23 -0.08
C GLU A 70 7.67 14.19 -1.28
N GLN A 71 8.71 15.03 -1.27
CA GLN A 71 9.74 15.06 -2.31
C GLN A 71 10.82 13.99 -2.13
N LEU A 72 11.18 13.65 -0.90
CA LEU A 72 12.29 12.73 -0.61
C LEU A 72 11.89 11.24 -0.66
N LEU A 73 10.66 10.91 -0.26
CA LEU A 73 10.23 9.51 -0.13
C LEU A 73 10.17 8.76 -1.47
N PRO A 74 9.61 9.31 -2.57
CA PRO A 74 9.55 8.57 -3.84
C PRO A 74 10.93 8.18 -4.39
N PRO A 75 11.93 9.09 -4.53
CA PRO A 75 13.25 8.71 -5.03
C PRO A 75 13.99 7.78 -4.06
N TRP A 76 13.77 7.90 -2.74
CA TRP A 76 14.37 7.02 -1.76
C TRP A 76 13.81 5.59 -1.84
N THR A 77 12.49 5.41 -1.93
CA THR A 77 11.84 4.09 -2.07
C THR A 77 12.18 3.45 -3.40
N GLU A 78 12.20 4.19 -4.50
CA GLU A 78 12.62 3.67 -5.81
C GLU A 78 14.07 3.18 -5.78
N GLN A 79 14.98 3.96 -5.20
CA GLN A 79 16.38 3.57 -5.06
C GLN A 79 16.52 2.33 -4.17
N GLY A 80 15.83 2.30 -3.02
CA GLY A 80 15.82 1.15 -2.10
C GLY A 80 15.27 -0.11 -2.76
N SER A 81 14.20 0.01 -3.53
CA SER A 81 13.61 -1.11 -4.28
C SER A 81 14.59 -1.70 -5.30
N ARG A 82 15.33 -0.86 -6.04
CA ARG A 82 16.37 -1.33 -6.96
C ARG A 82 17.53 -2.01 -6.24
N LEU A 83 17.97 -1.43 -5.14
CA LEU A 83 19.08 -1.98 -4.35
C LEU A 83 18.71 -3.31 -3.67
N SER A 84 17.45 -3.51 -3.27
CA SER A 84 17.00 -4.76 -2.65
C SER A 84 17.20 -6.01 -3.54
N VAL A 85 17.20 -5.81 -4.87
CA VAL A 85 17.42 -6.88 -5.86
C VAL A 85 18.91 -7.14 -6.11
N PHE A 86 19.76 -6.12 -5.86
CA PHE A 86 21.20 -6.18 -6.14
C PHE A 86 22.04 -5.89 -4.89
N PRO A 87 22.13 -6.85 -3.93
CA PRO A 87 22.89 -6.66 -2.68
C PRO A 87 24.36 -6.31 -2.89
N GLN A 88 24.96 -6.72 -4.02
CA GLN A 88 26.33 -6.39 -4.38
C GLN A 88 26.56 -4.88 -4.58
N LEU A 89 25.49 -4.10 -4.79
CA LEU A 89 25.54 -2.63 -4.88
C LEU A 89 25.49 -1.92 -3.52
N HIS A 90 25.34 -2.65 -2.42
CA HIS A 90 25.38 -2.12 -1.05
C HIS A 90 26.82 -1.81 -0.62
N LYS A 91 27.54 -1.10 -1.45
CA LYS A 91 28.90 -0.63 -1.15
C LYS A 91 28.90 0.88 -1.16
N ASP A 92 29.37 1.46 -0.06
CA ASP A 92 29.57 2.91 0.00
C ASP A 92 30.85 3.26 -0.78
N LEU A 93 30.63 3.69 -2.02
CA LEU A 93 31.68 4.17 -2.93
C LEU A 93 31.58 5.70 -3.08
N GLY A 94 31.12 6.37 -2.03
CA GLY A 94 30.95 7.83 -1.99
C GLY A 94 29.54 8.29 -2.37
N PRO A 95 29.28 9.60 -2.23
CA PRO A 95 27.92 10.17 -2.27
C PRO A 95 27.21 10.04 -3.62
N TYR A 96 27.92 9.80 -4.70
CA TYR A 96 27.35 9.65 -6.04
C TYR A 96 27.06 8.21 -6.43
N SER A 97 27.55 7.23 -5.64
CA SER A 97 27.24 5.82 -5.86
C SER A 97 25.76 5.53 -5.60
N PRO A 98 25.19 4.46 -6.16
CA PRO A 98 23.79 4.07 -5.89
C PRO A 98 23.49 3.94 -4.39
N TRP A 99 24.39 3.29 -3.63
CA TRP A 99 24.25 3.15 -2.18
C TRP A 99 24.43 4.49 -1.45
N GLY A 100 25.43 5.27 -1.83
CA GLY A 100 25.65 6.58 -1.22
C GLY A 100 24.50 7.57 -1.44
N ARG A 101 23.83 7.54 -2.62
CA ARG A 101 22.61 8.33 -2.84
C ARG A 101 21.48 7.89 -1.92
N PHE A 102 21.26 6.58 -1.80
CA PHE A 102 20.27 6.01 -0.90
C PHE A 102 20.50 6.44 0.55
N LEU A 103 21.75 6.37 1.02
CA LEU A 103 22.12 6.78 2.39
C LEU A 103 21.92 8.28 2.62
N ARG A 104 22.23 9.13 1.65
CA ARG A 104 21.99 10.58 1.77
C ARG A 104 20.52 10.93 1.88
N LEU A 105 19.67 10.32 1.03
CA LEU A 105 18.22 10.51 1.11
C LEU A 105 17.70 10.01 2.46
N ARG A 106 18.17 8.85 2.91
CA ARG A 106 17.81 8.29 4.21
C ARG A 106 18.23 9.21 5.37
N ALA A 107 19.44 9.73 5.36
CA ALA A 107 19.92 10.64 6.40
C ALA A 107 19.05 11.90 6.49
N ARG A 108 18.66 12.47 5.33
CA ARG A 108 17.78 13.64 5.32
C ARG A 108 16.38 13.34 5.83
N ILE A 109 15.81 12.19 5.46
CA ILE A 109 14.53 11.71 6.01
C ILE A 109 14.65 11.54 7.52
N ASP A 110 15.72 10.91 8.01
CA ASP A 110 15.94 10.68 9.44
C ASP A 110 16.01 11.99 10.23
N GLU A 111 16.71 13.02 9.71
CA GLU A 111 16.75 14.36 10.32
C GLU A 111 15.36 14.99 10.47
N ILE A 112 14.50 14.85 9.43
CA ILE A 112 13.13 15.38 9.48
C ILE A 112 12.32 14.60 10.51
N LEU A 113 12.41 13.28 10.51
CA LEU A 113 11.69 12.44 11.45
C LEU A 113 12.10 12.70 12.89
N ASP A 114 13.40 12.90 13.16
CA ASP A 114 13.89 13.22 14.50
C ASP A 114 13.34 14.56 15.01
N ARG A 115 13.22 15.59 14.13
CA ARG A 115 12.55 16.86 14.49
C ARG A 115 11.08 16.67 14.81
N LEU A 116 10.36 15.92 13.96
CA LEU A 116 8.93 15.64 14.17
C LEU A 116 8.67 14.85 15.46
N ILE A 117 9.54 13.88 15.78
CA ILE A 117 9.48 13.12 17.04
C ILE A 117 9.72 14.06 18.23
N ALA A 118 10.71 14.93 18.16
CA ALA A 118 11.02 15.89 19.23
C ALA A 118 9.85 16.84 19.46
N THR A 119 9.27 17.39 18.39
CA THR A 119 8.09 18.26 18.44
C THR A 119 6.90 17.52 19.07
N ALA A 120 6.63 16.29 18.65
CA ALA A 120 5.52 15.51 19.20
C ALA A 120 5.71 15.22 20.70
N LYS A 121 6.93 14.94 21.16
CA LYS A 121 7.23 14.69 22.58
C LYS A 121 7.05 15.93 23.47
N SER A 122 7.16 17.12 22.92
CA SER A 122 6.97 18.40 23.61
C SER A 122 5.57 18.99 23.45
N ASP A 123 4.69 18.31 22.72
CA ASP A 123 3.33 18.76 22.45
C ASP A 123 2.46 18.60 23.69
N PRO A 124 1.88 19.67 24.26
CA PRO A 124 1.00 19.58 25.43
C PRO A 124 -0.30 18.83 25.14
N ASP A 125 -0.74 18.81 23.89
CA ASP A 125 -1.97 18.17 23.43
C ASP A 125 -1.73 16.77 22.83
N LEU A 126 -0.59 16.16 23.11
CA LEU A 126 -0.18 14.86 22.56
C LEU A 126 -1.24 13.76 22.73
N ASP A 127 -1.92 13.75 23.88
CA ASP A 127 -2.95 12.76 24.21
C ASP A 127 -4.22 12.89 23.36
N GLU A 128 -4.49 14.07 22.83
CA GLU A 128 -5.65 14.36 21.99
C GLU A 128 -5.39 14.07 20.49
N ARG A 129 -4.14 13.89 20.11
CA ARG A 129 -3.74 13.68 18.73
C ARG A 129 -4.12 12.28 18.23
N PRO A 130 -4.83 12.17 17.08
CA PRO A 130 -5.25 10.89 16.52
C PRO A 130 -4.18 10.20 15.67
N ASP A 131 -3.07 10.86 15.35
CA ASP A 131 -2.07 10.38 14.40
C ASP A 131 -1.19 9.24 14.96
N ILE A 132 -0.48 8.59 14.04
CA ILE A 132 0.33 7.41 14.36
C ILE A 132 1.57 7.81 15.18
N LEU A 133 2.19 8.96 14.88
CA LEU A 133 3.36 9.44 15.63
C LEU A 133 3.02 9.67 17.09
N ALA A 134 1.89 10.32 17.41
CA ALA A 134 1.43 10.51 18.77
C ALA A 134 1.25 9.17 19.49
N SER A 135 0.68 8.16 18.81
CA SER A 135 0.54 6.81 19.36
C SER A 135 1.87 6.11 19.60
N LEU A 136 2.88 6.30 18.74
CA LEU A 136 4.21 5.69 18.90
C LEU A 136 5.00 6.34 20.05
N VAL A 137 4.90 7.66 20.20
CA VAL A 137 5.57 8.39 21.28
C VAL A 137 5.08 7.94 22.67
N GLN A 138 3.80 7.57 22.78
CA GLN A 138 3.16 7.10 24.00
C GLN A 138 3.24 5.58 24.20
N ALA A 139 3.71 4.84 23.18
CA ALA A 139 3.73 3.40 23.21
C ALA A 139 4.79 2.85 24.20
N THR A 140 4.39 1.86 25.01
CA THR A 140 5.27 1.22 25.99
C THR A 140 5.55 -0.24 25.65
N HIS A 141 6.78 -0.65 25.87
CA HIS A 141 7.17 -2.06 25.86
C HIS A 141 6.51 -2.87 26.98
N ALA A 142 6.69 -4.19 26.98
CA ALA A 142 6.12 -5.07 27.98
C ALA A 142 6.68 -4.84 29.42
N ASP A 143 7.86 -4.24 29.50
CA ASP A 143 8.52 -3.84 30.75
C ASP A 143 8.12 -2.43 31.23
N GLY A 144 7.22 -1.75 30.51
CA GLY A 144 6.76 -0.40 30.83
C GLY A 144 7.65 0.72 30.29
N SER A 145 8.78 0.44 29.67
CA SER A 145 9.64 1.45 29.06
C SER A 145 9.03 2.03 27.79
N LEU A 146 9.23 3.33 27.53
CA LEU A 146 8.83 3.99 26.28
C LEU A 146 9.73 3.58 25.13
N MET A 147 9.22 3.68 23.91
CA MET A 147 10.03 3.50 22.70
C MET A 147 11.12 4.57 22.61
N THR A 148 12.31 4.20 22.20
CA THR A 148 13.41 5.15 21.89
C THR A 148 13.11 5.93 20.61
N ASN A 149 13.76 7.09 20.43
CA ASN A 149 13.63 7.87 19.17
C ASN A 149 14.00 7.03 17.94
N GLU A 150 15.06 6.23 18.04
CA GLU A 150 15.50 5.34 16.97
C GLU A 150 14.44 4.28 16.63
N GLU A 151 13.82 3.66 17.62
CA GLU A 151 12.74 2.71 17.39
C GLU A 151 11.52 3.36 16.74
N ILE A 152 11.11 4.54 17.20
CA ILE A 152 10.01 5.31 16.61
C ILE A 152 10.34 5.64 15.15
N ARG A 153 11.53 6.21 14.90
CA ARG A 153 11.99 6.56 13.55
C ARG A 153 11.98 5.36 12.60
N ASP A 154 12.49 4.21 13.02
CA ASP A 154 12.50 3.00 12.22
C ASP A 154 11.09 2.49 11.89
N GLN A 155 10.14 2.62 12.82
CA GLN A 155 8.74 2.29 12.53
C GLN A 155 8.13 3.26 11.53
N LEU A 156 8.34 4.58 11.70
CA LEU A 156 7.86 5.61 10.79
C LEU A 156 8.38 5.38 9.36
N VAL A 157 9.69 5.17 9.22
CA VAL A 157 10.32 4.86 7.91
C VAL A 157 9.71 3.62 7.27
N THR A 158 9.49 2.58 8.07
CA THR A 158 8.87 1.34 7.57
C THR A 158 7.45 1.58 7.08
N MET A 159 6.65 2.34 7.81
CA MET A 159 5.28 2.67 7.43
C MET A 159 5.22 3.54 6.17
N LEU A 160 6.06 4.57 6.10
CA LEU A 160 6.15 5.48 4.96
C LEU A 160 6.60 4.74 3.69
N ALA A 161 7.61 3.85 3.78
CA ALA A 161 8.07 3.07 2.65
C ALA A 161 7.04 2.04 2.16
N ALA A 162 6.35 1.36 3.09
CA ALA A 162 5.43 0.28 2.74
C ALA A 162 4.02 0.77 2.39
N GLY A 163 3.61 1.93 2.91
CA GLY A 163 2.21 2.36 2.91
C GLY A 163 1.75 3.01 1.62
N HIS A 164 2.62 3.73 0.88
CA HIS A 164 2.17 4.48 -0.29
C HIS A 164 2.29 3.69 -1.61
N GLU A 165 3.46 3.19 -1.93
CA GLU A 165 3.75 2.60 -3.25
C GLU A 165 2.89 1.36 -3.53
N THR A 166 2.68 0.52 -2.51
CA THR A 166 1.90 -0.72 -2.66
C THR A 166 0.43 -0.44 -2.96
N THR A 167 -0.20 0.48 -2.24
CA THR A 167 -1.60 0.85 -2.46
C THR A 167 -1.78 1.63 -3.77
N ALA A 168 -0.84 2.50 -4.12
CA ALA A 168 -0.85 3.21 -5.41
C ALA A 168 -0.84 2.25 -6.61
N HIS A 169 0.02 1.23 -6.57
CA HIS A 169 0.06 0.21 -7.62
C HIS A 169 -1.24 -0.60 -7.67
N GLN A 170 -1.82 -0.91 -6.50
CA GLN A 170 -3.07 -1.65 -6.43
C GLN A 170 -4.24 -0.83 -6.99
N LEU A 171 -4.31 0.48 -6.70
CA LEU A 171 -5.27 1.41 -7.28
C LEU A 171 -5.09 1.55 -8.80
N SER A 172 -3.86 1.68 -9.27
CA SER A 172 -3.56 1.73 -10.70
C SER A 172 -4.03 0.47 -11.44
N TRP A 173 -3.83 -0.70 -10.83
CA TRP A 173 -4.35 -1.96 -11.34
C TRP A 173 -5.88 -2.02 -11.29
N ALA A 174 -6.52 -1.48 -10.25
CA ALA A 174 -7.98 -1.47 -10.13
C ALA A 174 -8.63 -0.69 -11.28
N VAL A 175 -8.17 0.52 -11.53
CA VAL A 175 -8.70 1.38 -12.58
C VAL A 175 -8.44 0.76 -13.96
N GLU A 176 -7.25 0.20 -14.19
CA GLU A 176 -6.91 -0.49 -15.43
C GLU A 176 -7.77 -1.75 -15.64
N ARG A 177 -7.98 -2.59 -14.63
CA ARG A 177 -8.84 -3.79 -14.74
C ARG A 177 -10.29 -3.42 -15.00
N LEU A 178 -10.80 -2.38 -14.33
CA LEU A 178 -12.17 -1.90 -14.55
C LEU A 178 -12.38 -1.37 -15.97
N SER A 179 -11.41 -0.65 -16.55
CA SER A 179 -11.51 -0.18 -17.94
C SER A 179 -11.59 -1.31 -18.97
N ARG A 180 -11.11 -2.51 -18.62
CA ARG A 180 -11.19 -3.70 -19.49
C ARG A 180 -12.40 -4.57 -19.27
N ASN A 181 -13.11 -4.38 -18.17
CA ASN A 181 -14.20 -5.24 -17.76
C ASN A 181 -15.47 -4.42 -17.58
N PRO A 182 -16.16 -4.03 -18.67
CA PRO A 182 -17.30 -3.11 -18.61
C PRO A 182 -18.48 -3.67 -17.79
N GLY A 183 -18.69 -4.99 -17.75
CA GLY A 183 -19.74 -5.61 -16.93
C GLY A 183 -19.52 -5.38 -15.43
N PRO A 184 -18.38 -5.78 -14.86
CA PRO A 184 -18.00 -5.44 -13.49
C PRO A 184 -17.99 -3.93 -13.20
N LEU A 185 -17.51 -3.11 -14.14
CA LEU A 185 -17.53 -1.65 -13.97
C LEU A 185 -18.96 -1.12 -13.83
N ALA A 186 -19.89 -1.57 -14.67
CA ALA A 186 -21.29 -1.16 -14.60
C ALA A 186 -21.94 -1.49 -13.25
N LYS A 187 -21.77 -2.71 -12.74
CA LYS A 187 -22.27 -3.11 -11.42
C LYS A 187 -21.68 -2.26 -10.28
N LEU A 188 -20.38 -1.95 -10.38
CA LEU A 188 -19.72 -1.12 -9.37
C LEU A 188 -20.25 0.32 -9.39
N VAL A 189 -20.47 0.88 -10.57
CA VAL A 189 -21.05 2.22 -10.73
C VAL A 189 -22.49 2.25 -10.22
N GLU A 190 -23.29 1.23 -10.51
CA GLU A 190 -24.66 1.08 -10.00
C GLU A 190 -24.70 1.09 -8.47
N GLU A 191 -23.81 0.32 -7.79
CA GLU A 191 -23.71 0.33 -6.32
C GLU A 191 -23.34 1.72 -5.79
N ILE A 192 -22.38 2.39 -6.42
CA ILE A 192 -21.95 3.73 -6.01
C ILE A 192 -23.10 4.76 -6.18
N ASP A 193 -23.82 4.70 -7.28
CA ASP A 193 -24.91 5.62 -7.58
C ASP A 193 -26.13 5.40 -6.67
N ALA A 194 -26.40 4.15 -6.30
CA ALA A 194 -27.43 3.82 -5.32
C ALA A 194 -27.11 4.35 -3.91
N GLY A 195 -25.83 4.54 -3.59
CA GLY A 195 -25.39 5.00 -2.28
C GLY A 195 -25.57 3.97 -1.16
N ASP A 196 -26.02 2.78 -1.49
CA ASP A 196 -26.36 1.69 -0.57
C ASP A 196 -25.22 0.67 -0.47
N GLY A 197 -24.49 0.71 0.64
CA GLY A 197 -23.52 -0.34 0.94
C GLY A 197 -22.20 -0.22 0.16
N LYS A 198 -21.44 -1.33 0.14
CA LYS A 198 -20.12 -1.42 -0.50
C LYS A 198 -19.73 -2.88 -0.83
N SER A 199 -20.71 -3.77 -0.91
CA SER A 199 -20.42 -5.21 -1.08
C SER A 199 -19.71 -5.49 -2.41
N TYR A 200 -20.18 -4.88 -3.50
CA TYR A 200 -19.55 -5.05 -4.82
C TYR A 200 -18.20 -4.32 -4.92
N ARG A 201 -18.05 -3.17 -4.29
CA ARG A 201 -16.78 -2.42 -4.22
C ARG A 201 -15.73 -3.20 -3.44
N ASP A 202 -16.09 -3.74 -2.27
CA ASP A 202 -15.24 -4.64 -1.48
C ASP A 202 -14.84 -5.90 -2.28
N ALA A 203 -15.78 -6.50 -3.01
CA ALA A 203 -15.56 -7.65 -3.87
C ALA A 203 -14.61 -7.30 -5.03
N THR A 204 -14.80 -6.14 -5.66
CA THR A 204 -13.93 -5.64 -6.73
C THR A 204 -12.50 -5.44 -6.24
N ILE A 205 -12.30 -4.82 -5.09
CA ILE A 205 -10.97 -4.63 -4.50
C ILE A 205 -10.30 -5.98 -4.24
N ARG A 206 -11.01 -6.95 -3.67
CA ARG A 206 -10.48 -8.31 -3.43
C ARG A 206 -10.09 -9.02 -4.73
N GLU A 207 -10.88 -8.87 -5.78
CA GLU A 207 -10.58 -9.49 -7.08
C GLU A 207 -9.40 -8.83 -7.79
N VAL A 208 -9.24 -7.50 -7.66
CA VAL A 208 -8.02 -6.82 -8.12
C VAL A 208 -6.80 -7.35 -7.36
N GLN A 209 -6.87 -7.47 -6.05
CA GLN A 209 -5.79 -7.98 -5.22
C GLN A 209 -5.45 -9.45 -5.51
N ARG A 210 -6.43 -10.25 -5.92
CA ARG A 210 -6.22 -11.63 -6.37
C ARG A 210 -5.54 -11.69 -7.74
N THR A 211 -6.09 -10.99 -8.73
CA THR A 211 -5.65 -11.09 -10.14
C THR A 211 -4.42 -10.24 -10.43
N ARG A 212 -4.14 -9.23 -9.59
CA ARG A 212 -3.00 -8.30 -9.72
C ARG A 212 -2.31 -8.09 -8.37
N PRO A 213 -1.78 -9.17 -7.73
CA PRO A 213 -1.09 -9.03 -6.46
C PRO A 213 0.15 -8.14 -6.63
N VAL A 214 0.27 -7.10 -5.83
CA VAL A 214 1.44 -6.22 -5.84
C VAL A 214 2.65 -6.92 -5.25
N ILE A 215 2.46 -7.78 -4.25
CA ILE A 215 3.50 -8.63 -3.68
C ILE A 215 3.25 -10.07 -4.12
N PHE A 216 4.07 -10.56 -5.05
CA PHE A 216 3.92 -11.91 -5.60
C PHE A 216 4.28 -13.02 -4.62
N PHE A 217 5.28 -12.78 -3.79
CA PHE A 217 5.71 -13.75 -2.79
C PHE A 217 6.27 -13.06 -1.55
N ALA A 218 6.21 -13.78 -0.43
CA ALA A 218 6.85 -13.38 0.81
C ALA A 218 7.97 -14.35 1.16
N GLY A 219 9.22 -13.86 1.19
CA GLY A 219 10.40 -14.64 1.51
C GLY A 219 10.54 -14.93 3.00
N ARG A 220 11.00 -16.13 3.32
CA ARG A 220 11.42 -16.55 4.68
C ARG A 220 12.67 -17.39 4.57
N VAL A 221 13.59 -17.20 5.49
CA VAL A 221 14.80 -18.02 5.58
C VAL A 221 14.72 -18.92 6.80
N THR A 222 15.03 -20.19 6.64
CA THR A 222 15.10 -21.14 7.76
C THR A 222 16.30 -20.79 8.65
N MET A 223 16.03 -20.48 9.92
CA MET A 223 17.08 -20.15 10.91
C MET A 223 17.65 -21.40 11.58
N GLN A 224 16.96 -22.51 11.45
CA GLN A 224 17.35 -23.86 11.93
C GLN A 224 16.75 -24.88 10.95
N PRO A 225 17.15 -26.16 11.01
CA PRO A 225 16.51 -27.21 10.25
C PRO A 225 14.97 -27.23 10.50
N TYR A 226 14.19 -27.36 9.46
CA TYR A 226 12.73 -27.24 9.53
C TYR A 226 12.05 -28.28 8.62
N ASP A 227 11.07 -28.99 9.15
CA ASP A 227 10.29 -29.96 8.38
C ASP A 227 9.07 -29.26 7.76
N LEU A 228 8.95 -29.32 6.44
CA LEU A 228 7.85 -28.71 5.69
C LEU A 228 7.32 -29.71 4.63
N ALA A 229 6.05 -30.06 4.73
CA ALA A 229 5.38 -30.93 3.77
C ALA A 229 6.15 -32.22 3.42
N GLY A 230 6.76 -32.87 4.42
CA GLY A 230 7.56 -34.09 4.26
C GLY A 230 9.01 -33.88 3.84
N TYR A 231 9.44 -32.64 3.62
CA TYR A 231 10.84 -32.31 3.29
C TYR A 231 11.57 -31.78 4.52
N ARG A 232 12.78 -32.31 4.77
CA ARG A 232 13.69 -31.78 5.78
C ARG A 232 14.55 -30.67 5.17
N LEU A 233 14.24 -29.42 5.51
CA LEU A 233 14.95 -28.25 5.02
C LEU A 233 16.11 -27.90 5.96
N PRO A 234 17.36 -27.73 5.47
CA PRO A 234 18.48 -27.28 6.30
C PRO A 234 18.31 -25.78 6.65
N ARG A 235 19.16 -25.30 7.57
CA ARG A 235 19.30 -23.88 7.85
C ARG A 235 19.76 -23.12 6.59
N GLY A 236 19.23 -21.91 6.38
CA GLY A 236 19.63 -21.01 5.29
C GLY A 236 18.81 -21.16 4.00
N VAL A 237 17.81 -22.06 3.96
CA VAL A 237 16.94 -22.21 2.80
C VAL A 237 15.96 -21.05 2.72
N LEU A 238 15.89 -20.40 1.54
CA LEU A 238 14.88 -19.39 1.24
C LEU A 238 13.57 -20.07 0.82
N LEU A 239 12.53 -19.85 1.61
CA LEU A 239 11.16 -20.25 1.31
C LEU A 239 10.40 -19.06 0.74
N ALA A 240 9.80 -19.21 -0.42
CA ALA A 240 8.94 -18.19 -1.04
C ALA A 240 7.47 -18.62 -0.93
N GLN A 241 6.70 -17.97 -0.07
CA GLN A 241 5.25 -18.10 -0.07
C GLN A 241 4.70 -17.37 -1.29
N ALA A 242 4.28 -18.12 -2.30
CA ALA A 242 3.90 -17.58 -3.59
C ALA A 242 2.40 -17.24 -3.66
N ALA A 243 2.04 -16.02 -3.26
CA ALA A 243 0.65 -15.54 -3.32
C ALA A 243 0.09 -15.62 -4.76
N ALA A 244 0.89 -15.26 -5.77
CA ALA A 244 0.46 -15.31 -7.16
C ALA A 244 0.09 -16.74 -7.60
N LEU A 245 0.89 -17.76 -7.25
CA LEU A 245 0.56 -19.14 -7.60
C LEU A 245 -0.74 -19.59 -6.94
N THR A 246 -0.93 -19.25 -5.67
CA THR A 246 -2.17 -19.58 -4.92
C THR A 246 -3.39 -18.90 -5.55
N HIS A 247 -3.27 -17.63 -5.92
CA HIS A 247 -4.38 -16.86 -6.49
C HIS A 247 -4.81 -17.31 -7.89
N PHE A 248 -3.94 -17.99 -8.62
CA PHE A 248 -4.23 -18.52 -9.96
C PHE A 248 -4.41 -20.04 -9.98
N ASP A 249 -4.51 -20.69 -8.83
CA ASP A 249 -4.74 -22.12 -8.73
C ASP A 249 -6.21 -22.45 -9.07
N PRO A 250 -6.49 -23.24 -10.14
CA PRO A 250 -7.85 -23.58 -10.54
C PRO A 250 -8.58 -24.49 -9.53
N ARG A 251 -7.86 -25.11 -8.59
CA ARG A 251 -8.45 -25.88 -7.49
C ARG A 251 -9.06 -24.98 -6.41
N LEU A 252 -8.64 -23.69 -6.36
CA LEU A 252 -9.09 -22.71 -5.36
C LEU A 252 -10.02 -21.66 -5.97
N PHE A 253 -9.87 -21.37 -7.27
CA PHE A 253 -10.65 -20.35 -7.96
C PHE A 253 -11.07 -20.86 -9.36
N ASP A 254 -12.35 -20.99 -9.59
CA ASP A 254 -12.90 -21.32 -10.91
C ASP A 254 -12.51 -20.21 -11.90
N ASP A 255 -12.04 -20.58 -13.10
CA ASP A 255 -11.53 -19.67 -14.12
C ASP A 255 -10.63 -18.57 -13.52
N PRO A 256 -9.46 -18.95 -12.97
CA PRO A 256 -8.66 -18.05 -12.13
C PRO A 256 -8.08 -16.85 -12.90
N HIS A 257 -8.02 -16.91 -14.22
CA HIS A 257 -7.52 -15.82 -15.07
C HIS A 257 -8.58 -14.77 -15.39
N ARG A 258 -9.85 -15.09 -15.26
CA ARG A 258 -10.96 -14.17 -15.45
C ARG A 258 -11.09 -13.22 -14.28
N PHE A 259 -11.16 -11.91 -14.57
CA PHE A 259 -11.51 -10.89 -13.60
C PHE A 259 -13.01 -10.94 -13.29
N ASN A 260 -13.37 -11.42 -12.11
CA ASN A 260 -14.76 -11.63 -11.71
C ASN A 260 -14.99 -11.29 -10.24
N PRO A 261 -15.37 -10.05 -9.91
CA PRO A 261 -15.71 -9.65 -8.54
C PRO A 261 -16.85 -10.45 -7.91
N ASP A 262 -17.79 -10.99 -8.69
CA ASP A 262 -18.96 -11.73 -8.18
C ASP A 262 -18.56 -12.92 -7.29
N ARG A 263 -17.32 -13.43 -7.43
CA ARG A 263 -16.80 -14.50 -6.57
C ARG A 263 -16.64 -14.12 -5.10
N PHE A 264 -16.59 -12.80 -4.82
CA PHE A 264 -16.38 -12.26 -3.47
C PHE A 264 -17.56 -11.43 -2.95
N VAL A 265 -18.66 -11.34 -3.70
CA VAL A 265 -19.87 -10.66 -3.23
C VAL A 265 -20.47 -11.47 -2.07
N ASP A 266 -20.66 -10.79 -0.94
CA ASP A 266 -21.19 -11.38 0.32
C ASP A 266 -20.44 -12.64 0.80
N LYS A 267 -19.24 -12.87 0.27
CA LYS A 267 -18.37 -13.99 0.65
C LYS A 267 -17.01 -13.46 1.10
N LEU A 268 -16.59 -13.87 2.28
CA LEU A 268 -15.20 -13.71 2.68
C LEU A 268 -14.36 -14.78 1.97
N PRO A 269 -13.24 -14.40 1.36
CA PRO A 269 -12.34 -15.39 0.77
C PRO A 269 -11.75 -16.29 1.86
N ASP A 270 -11.44 -17.54 1.49
CA ASP A 270 -10.68 -18.42 2.36
C ASP A 270 -9.33 -17.78 2.74
N THR A 271 -9.00 -17.85 4.03
CA THR A 271 -7.82 -17.17 4.61
C THR A 271 -6.50 -17.66 4.01
N TYR A 272 -6.44 -18.87 3.49
CA TYR A 272 -5.24 -19.46 2.91
C TYR A 272 -5.25 -19.45 1.37
N ALA A 273 -6.42 -19.31 0.75
CA ALA A 273 -6.56 -19.17 -0.69
C ALA A 273 -6.34 -17.72 -1.15
N TRP A 274 -6.80 -16.74 -0.37
CA TRP A 274 -6.66 -15.31 -0.70
C TRP A 274 -5.68 -14.63 0.27
N ILE A 275 -4.45 -14.45 -0.17
CA ILE A 275 -3.33 -14.02 0.66
C ILE A 275 -2.54 -12.80 0.13
N PRO A 276 -3.19 -11.75 -0.43
CA PRO A 276 -2.48 -10.59 -0.96
C PRO A 276 -1.69 -9.82 0.12
N PHE A 277 -2.10 -9.96 1.37
CA PHE A 277 -1.44 -9.37 2.55
C PHE A 277 -0.58 -10.37 3.32
N GLY A 278 -0.30 -11.54 2.73
CA GLY A 278 0.37 -12.64 3.43
C GLY A 278 -0.47 -13.22 4.56
N GLY A 279 0.16 -13.97 5.46
CA GLY A 279 -0.53 -14.69 6.53
C GLY A 279 0.26 -14.78 7.84
N GLY A 280 -0.40 -15.37 8.86
CA GLY A 280 0.17 -15.64 10.17
C GLY A 280 0.63 -14.37 10.91
N VAL A 281 1.65 -14.52 11.75
CA VAL A 281 2.15 -13.43 12.62
C VAL A 281 2.82 -12.27 11.84
N ARG A 282 3.09 -12.44 10.55
CA ARG A 282 3.68 -11.44 9.66
C ARG A 282 2.70 -10.90 8.61
N ARG A 283 1.41 -11.18 8.75
CA ARG A 283 0.38 -10.59 7.89
C ARG A 283 0.51 -9.07 7.90
N CYS A 284 0.27 -8.41 6.75
CA CYS A 284 0.37 -6.96 6.61
C CYS A 284 -0.40 -6.24 7.73
N ILE A 285 0.24 -5.25 8.35
CA ILE A 285 -0.37 -4.48 9.43
C ILE A 285 -1.33 -3.42 8.88
N GLY A 286 -1.02 -2.86 7.70
CA GLY A 286 -1.80 -1.84 7.01
C GLY A 286 -2.94 -2.39 6.13
N ALA A 287 -3.28 -3.70 6.21
CA ALA A 287 -4.27 -4.30 5.31
C ALA A 287 -5.63 -3.60 5.36
N THR A 288 -6.10 -3.20 6.54
CA THR A 288 -7.37 -2.50 6.72
C THR A 288 -7.29 -1.07 6.17
N PHE A 289 -6.18 -0.37 6.41
CA PHE A 289 -5.95 0.98 5.89
C PHE A 289 -5.89 0.96 4.35
N ALA A 290 -5.10 0.08 3.76
CA ALA A 290 -4.99 -0.06 2.31
C ALA A 290 -6.35 -0.38 1.65
N HIS A 291 -7.16 -1.26 2.27
CA HIS A 291 -8.49 -1.58 1.76
C HIS A 291 -9.43 -0.37 1.81
N MET A 292 -9.46 0.36 2.92
CA MET A 292 -10.24 1.59 3.07
C MET A 292 -9.78 2.67 2.09
N GLU A 293 -8.49 2.87 1.92
CA GLU A 293 -7.93 3.82 0.97
C GLU A 293 -8.37 3.51 -0.46
N MET A 294 -8.29 2.25 -0.87
CA MET A 294 -8.80 1.80 -2.17
C MET A 294 -10.31 2.03 -2.31
N ASP A 295 -11.09 1.74 -1.27
CA ASP A 295 -12.54 1.93 -1.25
C ASP A 295 -12.91 3.39 -1.48
N VAL A 296 -12.30 4.32 -0.73
CA VAL A 296 -12.54 5.76 -0.85
C VAL A 296 -12.14 6.28 -2.23
N VAL A 297 -10.92 5.97 -2.67
CA VAL A 297 -10.40 6.51 -3.95
C VAL A 297 -11.21 6.00 -5.14
N LEU A 298 -11.60 4.72 -5.16
CA LEU A 298 -12.42 4.16 -6.24
C LEU A 298 -13.83 4.76 -6.24
N ARG A 299 -14.45 4.92 -5.06
CA ARG A 299 -15.75 5.57 -4.93
C ARG A 299 -15.71 6.99 -5.49
N GLU A 300 -14.77 7.82 -5.02
CA GLU A 300 -14.66 9.21 -5.44
C GLU A 300 -14.33 9.35 -6.93
N LEU A 301 -13.46 8.47 -7.47
CA LEU A 301 -13.14 8.46 -8.90
C LEU A 301 -14.38 8.19 -9.74
N LEU A 302 -15.13 7.14 -9.43
CA LEU A 302 -16.29 6.70 -10.23
C LEU A 302 -17.54 7.55 -9.99
N THR A 303 -17.61 8.28 -8.88
CA THR A 303 -18.64 9.31 -8.68
C THR A 303 -18.42 10.51 -9.60
N ARG A 304 -17.18 10.91 -9.86
CA ARG A 304 -16.82 12.12 -10.62
C ARG A 304 -16.58 11.87 -12.11
N PHE A 305 -16.20 10.65 -12.46
CA PHE A 305 -15.79 10.30 -13.83
C PHE A 305 -16.43 9.02 -14.32
N THR A 306 -16.71 9.00 -15.61
CA THR A 306 -16.94 7.79 -16.37
C THR A 306 -15.61 7.26 -16.87
N LEU A 307 -15.31 6.00 -16.55
CA LEU A 307 -14.13 5.30 -17.04
C LEU A 307 -14.45 4.66 -18.40
N GLU A 308 -13.75 5.07 -19.45
CA GLU A 308 -13.98 4.54 -20.79
C GLU A 308 -13.43 3.12 -20.95
N PRO A 309 -14.19 2.22 -21.60
CA PRO A 309 -13.64 0.91 -21.97
C PRO A 309 -12.42 1.04 -22.89
N THR A 310 -11.43 0.18 -22.70
CA THR A 310 -10.21 0.18 -23.51
C THR A 310 -10.06 -1.11 -24.31
N SER A 311 -9.65 -0.98 -25.58
CA SER A 311 -9.22 -2.09 -26.44
C SER A 311 -7.69 -2.22 -26.51
N ARG A 312 -6.93 -1.44 -25.76
CA ARG A 312 -5.46 -1.52 -25.72
C ARG A 312 -5.00 -2.92 -25.33
N PRO A 313 -3.79 -3.37 -25.74
CA PRO A 313 -3.22 -4.63 -25.26
C PRO A 313 -3.20 -4.73 -23.74
N ASP A 314 -3.28 -5.94 -23.20
CA ASP A 314 -3.28 -6.19 -21.76
C ASP A 314 -2.07 -5.57 -21.08
N GLU A 315 -2.28 -4.88 -19.95
CA GLU A 315 -1.20 -4.21 -19.24
C GLU A 315 -0.28 -5.25 -18.62
N ARG A 316 1.01 -5.14 -18.91
CA ARG A 316 2.04 -6.06 -18.39
C ARG A 316 2.50 -5.63 -17.01
N TRP A 317 2.97 -6.59 -16.24
CA TRP A 317 3.62 -6.32 -14.96
C TRP A 317 5.03 -5.78 -15.14
N LYS A 318 5.41 -4.81 -14.31
CA LYS A 318 6.77 -4.31 -14.15
C LYS A 318 7.21 -4.55 -12.72
N PHE A 319 8.30 -5.27 -12.54
CA PHE A 319 8.90 -5.44 -11.22
C PHE A 319 9.58 -4.14 -10.76
N ARG A 320 9.33 -3.78 -9.53
CA ARG A 320 9.95 -2.66 -8.82
C ARG A 320 10.47 -3.19 -7.47
N GLY A 321 11.66 -3.82 -7.52
CA GLY A 321 12.21 -4.51 -6.36
C GLY A 321 11.33 -5.66 -5.90
N VAL A 322 10.72 -5.53 -4.73
CA VAL A 322 9.84 -6.56 -4.13
C VAL A 322 8.38 -6.44 -4.57
N ALA A 323 8.01 -5.31 -5.17
CA ALA A 323 6.64 -5.02 -5.61
C ALA A 323 6.49 -5.09 -7.13
N THR A 324 5.24 -5.15 -7.60
CA THR A 324 4.89 -5.10 -9.01
C THR A 324 3.91 -3.96 -9.28
N ALA A 325 4.04 -3.35 -10.44
CA ALA A 325 3.21 -2.26 -10.92
C ALA A 325 2.74 -2.50 -12.36
N PRO A 326 1.70 -1.81 -12.83
CA PRO A 326 1.41 -1.73 -14.26
C PRO A 326 2.61 -1.13 -15.01
N ARG A 327 3.05 -1.76 -16.09
CA ARG A 327 4.25 -1.35 -16.83
C ARG A 327 4.15 0.06 -17.39
N ASN A 328 2.97 0.41 -17.92
CA ASN A 328 2.67 1.72 -18.51
C ASN A 328 1.87 2.62 -17.55
N GLY A 329 1.80 2.27 -16.26
CA GLY A 329 1.16 3.07 -15.22
C GLY A 329 -0.38 2.99 -15.19
N GLY A 330 -1.00 1.98 -15.82
CA GLY A 330 -2.46 1.85 -15.86
C GLY A 330 -3.08 2.94 -16.72
N VAL A 331 -2.85 2.91 -18.04
CA VAL A 331 -3.35 3.93 -18.97
C VAL A 331 -4.85 3.79 -19.18
N VAL A 332 -5.59 4.86 -18.91
CA VAL A 332 -7.05 4.95 -19.04
C VAL A 332 -7.49 6.27 -19.66
N THR A 333 -8.74 6.33 -20.10
CA THR A 333 -9.42 7.56 -20.52
C THR A 333 -10.61 7.80 -19.62
N LEU A 334 -10.76 9.03 -19.15
CA LEU A 334 -11.85 9.46 -18.27
C LEU A 334 -12.68 10.54 -18.94
N ARG A 335 -13.99 10.55 -18.64
CA ARG A 335 -14.91 11.67 -18.93
C ARG A 335 -15.55 12.15 -17.63
N ARG A 336 -15.82 13.44 -17.50
CA ARG A 336 -16.60 13.93 -16.36
C ARG A 336 -18.03 13.39 -16.43
N ARG A 337 -18.57 13.05 -15.26
CA ARG A 337 -19.98 12.68 -15.08
C ARG A 337 -20.84 13.92 -14.84
#